data_f1f32c140b3ee0caca697d12f1bcc62e
#
_entry.id   f1f32c140b3ee0caca697d12f1bcc62e
#
_cell.length_a   1.000
_cell.length_b   1.000
_cell.length_c   1.000
_cell.angle_alpha   90.00
_cell.angle_beta   90.00
_cell.angle_gamma   90.00
#
_symmetry.space_group_name_H-M   'P 1'
#
loop_
_entity.id
_entity.type
_entity.pdbx_description
1 polymer ?
#
loop_
_entity_poly.entity_id
_entity_poly.type
_entity_poly.pdbx_seq_one_letter_code
_entity_poly.pdbx_strand_id
1 'polypeptide(L)'
;AQDYPIAIKSTFLGAHAFPTEYKENHSAYIDIIINEMLPKIAEENLADYIDAFLETGYFSVAETERIMEAGKQYGLRAKIHVNQFTAINGIAACVKHKALSVDHLEIVTEADIEALKTTETMPVALPSCSFFISIPYTPARQILNEGLPLALATDFNPGTTPSGNMNFVVATACIKMKMTPEEAINA
;
A
#
# COMPACT_ATOMS: atom_id res chain seq x y z
N ALA A 1 -2.02 -2.02 22.53
CA ALA A 1 -0.69 -2.40 21.98
C ALA A 1 0.31 -2.70 23.08
N GLN A 2 0.35 -1.89 24.14
CA GLN A 2 1.34 -2.04 25.24
C GLN A 2 1.20 -3.35 26.03
N ASP A 3 0.04 -3.99 25.98
CA ASP A 3 -0.26 -5.22 26.76
C ASP A 3 0.14 -6.51 26.02
N TYR A 4 0.63 -6.44 24.79
CA TYR A 4 0.98 -7.59 23.97
C TYR A 4 2.44 -7.57 23.56
N PRO A 5 3.14 -8.73 23.54
CA PRO A 5 4.55 -8.84 23.19
C PRO A 5 4.80 -8.80 21.68
N ILE A 6 4.09 -7.91 20.96
CA ILE A 6 4.21 -7.71 19.53
C ILE A 6 4.36 -6.23 19.20
N ALA A 7 5.14 -5.93 18.17
CA ALA A 7 5.23 -4.57 17.62
C ALA A 7 3.96 -4.25 16.81
N ILE A 8 3.28 -3.17 17.19
CA ILE A 8 2.11 -2.67 16.48
C ILE A 8 2.42 -1.27 15.97
N LYS A 9 2.17 -1.05 14.69
CA LYS A 9 2.26 0.24 14.01
C LYS A 9 0.92 0.60 13.43
N SER A 10 0.43 1.80 13.74
CA SER A 10 -0.85 2.28 13.26
C SER A 10 -0.70 3.08 11.97
N THR A 11 -1.64 2.91 11.06
CA THR A 11 -1.68 3.63 9.78
C THR A 11 -3.01 4.37 9.66
N PHE A 12 -2.96 5.66 9.36
CA PHE A 12 -4.15 6.43 9.04
C PHE A 12 -4.54 6.23 7.59
N LEU A 13 -5.65 5.56 7.34
CA LEU A 13 -6.21 5.25 6.02
C LEU A 13 -7.55 5.96 5.81
N GLY A 14 -7.58 7.30 5.94
CA GLY A 14 -8.75 8.11 5.62
C GLY A 14 -9.07 8.15 4.13
N ALA A 15 -8.06 7.96 3.28
CA ALA A 15 -8.15 8.03 1.83
C ALA A 15 -8.29 6.65 1.16
N HIS A 16 -9.22 5.81 1.64
CA HIS A 16 -9.49 4.50 1.02
C HIS A 16 -10.62 4.54 0.00
N ALA A 17 -11.69 5.26 0.31
CA ALA A 17 -12.81 5.48 -0.59
C ALA A 17 -13.46 6.84 -0.30
N PHE A 18 -14.11 7.42 -1.30
CA PHE A 18 -14.88 8.63 -1.11
C PHE A 18 -16.24 8.32 -0.46
N PRO A 19 -16.61 8.99 0.62
CA PRO A 19 -17.98 8.95 1.13
C PRO A 19 -18.97 9.40 0.06
N THR A 20 -20.19 8.88 0.12
CA THR A 20 -21.20 9.08 -0.93
C THR A 20 -21.44 10.58 -1.22
N GLU A 21 -21.44 11.42 -0.21
CA GLU A 21 -21.62 12.87 -0.29
C GLU A 21 -20.47 13.63 -0.96
N TYR A 22 -19.30 12.99 -1.09
CA TYR A 22 -18.11 13.61 -1.70
C TYR A 22 -17.71 13.01 -3.05
N LYS A 23 -18.48 12.06 -3.59
CA LYS A 23 -18.19 11.42 -4.88
C LYS A 23 -18.06 12.39 -6.06
N GLU A 24 -18.79 13.50 -6.02
CA GLU A 24 -18.73 14.56 -7.03
C GLU A 24 -17.83 15.74 -6.62
N ASN A 25 -17.24 15.67 -5.42
CA ASN A 25 -16.37 16.73 -4.90
C ASN A 25 -15.23 16.16 -4.08
N HIS A 26 -14.30 15.48 -4.77
CA HIS A 26 -13.13 14.85 -4.17
C HIS A 26 -12.27 15.84 -3.36
N SER A 27 -12.09 17.06 -3.90
CA SER A 27 -11.27 18.08 -3.23
C SER A 27 -11.77 18.41 -1.83
N ALA A 28 -13.09 18.53 -1.64
CA ALA A 28 -13.65 18.82 -0.33
C ALA A 28 -13.37 17.70 0.69
N TYR A 29 -13.42 16.44 0.28
CA TYR A 29 -13.06 15.33 1.18
C TYR A 29 -11.57 15.31 1.51
N ILE A 30 -10.72 15.57 0.54
CA ILE A 30 -9.27 15.65 0.76
C ILE A 30 -8.94 16.83 1.68
N ASP A 31 -9.65 17.96 1.56
CA ASP A 31 -9.49 19.09 2.46
C ASP A 31 -9.89 18.74 3.91
N ILE A 32 -10.92 17.91 4.12
CA ILE A 32 -11.27 17.37 5.45
C ILE A 32 -10.16 16.47 5.99
N ILE A 33 -9.63 15.55 5.16
CA ILE A 33 -8.50 14.70 5.56
C ILE A 33 -7.32 15.56 6.03
N ILE A 34 -6.95 16.58 5.25
CA ILE A 34 -5.75 17.39 5.48
C ILE A 34 -5.95 18.37 6.63
N ASN A 35 -7.07 19.08 6.68
CA ASN A 35 -7.26 20.21 7.58
C ASN A 35 -8.00 19.87 8.89
N GLU A 36 -8.70 18.74 8.92
CA GLU A 36 -9.48 18.36 10.11
C GLU A 36 -9.02 17.03 10.72
N MET A 37 -8.82 15.97 9.91
CA MET A 37 -8.45 14.66 10.43
C MET A 37 -6.98 14.59 10.82
N LEU A 38 -6.06 14.94 9.92
CA LEU A 38 -4.61 14.86 10.16
C LEU A 38 -4.15 15.65 11.39
N PRO A 39 -4.60 16.89 11.65
CA PRO A 39 -4.23 17.60 12.86
C PRO A 39 -4.59 16.84 14.14
N LYS A 40 -5.79 16.24 14.20
CA LYS A 40 -6.27 15.47 15.35
C LYS A 40 -5.47 14.16 15.51
N ILE A 41 -5.21 13.46 14.40
CA ILE A 41 -4.38 12.24 14.39
C ILE A 41 -2.99 12.54 14.96
N ALA A 42 -2.39 13.66 14.57
CA ALA A 42 -1.08 14.08 15.04
C ALA A 42 -1.10 14.53 16.52
N GLU A 43 -2.08 15.33 16.93
CA GLU A 43 -2.23 15.81 18.30
C GLU A 43 -2.36 14.65 19.31
N GLU A 44 -3.16 13.63 18.94
CA GLU A 44 -3.41 12.46 19.78
C GLU A 44 -2.41 11.31 19.58
N ASN A 45 -1.43 11.47 18.67
CA ASN A 45 -0.43 10.44 18.31
C ASN A 45 -1.08 9.09 17.93
N LEU A 46 -2.11 9.11 17.08
CA LEU A 46 -2.90 7.92 16.74
C LEU A 46 -2.30 7.09 15.62
N ALA A 47 -1.40 7.64 14.81
CA ALA A 47 -0.80 6.94 13.68
C ALA A 47 0.70 7.17 13.54
N ASP A 48 1.41 6.13 13.08
CA ASP A 48 2.82 6.17 12.67
C ASP A 48 2.96 6.46 11.17
N TYR A 49 1.95 6.07 10.37
CA TYR A 49 1.96 6.14 8.91
C TYR A 49 0.66 6.72 8.36
N ILE A 50 0.71 7.16 7.10
CA ILE A 50 -0.45 7.58 6.31
C ILE A 50 -0.56 6.71 5.06
N ASP A 51 -1.79 6.43 4.63
CA ASP A 51 -2.08 5.59 3.48
C ASP A 51 -3.19 6.17 2.61
N ALA A 52 -3.19 5.78 1.34
CA ALA A 52 -4.24 6.10 0.38
C ALA A 52 -4.40 4.97 -0.64
N PHE A 53 -5.60 4.80 -1.18
CA PHE A 53 -5.84 3.90 -2.29
C PHE A 53 -5.70 4.66 -3.61
N LEU A 54 -4.48 4.64 -4.16
CA LEU A 54 -4.11 5.27 -5.41
C LEU A 54 -4.47 4.34 -6.58
N GLU A 55 -5.67 4.53 -7.13
CA GLU A 55 -6.20 3.64 -8.16
C GLU A 55 -7.23 4.38 -9.04
N THR A 56 -7.41 3.90 -10.27
CA THR A 56 -8.45 4.40 -11.18
C THR A 56 -9.84 4.28 -10.54
N GLY A 57 -10.56 5.39 -10.47
CA GLY A 57 -11.89 5.44 -9.84
C GLY A 57 -11.88 5.64 -8.33
N TYR A 58 -10.68 5.71 -7.73
CA TYR A 58 -10.45 6.06 -6.32
C TYR A 58 -9.62 7.36 -6.24
N PHE A 59 -8.50 7.37 -5.56
CA PHE A 59 -7.66 8.57 -5.48
C PHE A 59 -6.67 8.62 -6.65
N SER A 60 -6.64 9.76 -7.34
CA SER A 60 -5.69 10.04 -8.41
C SER A 60 -4.28 10.28 -7.87
N VAL A 61 -3.29 10.28 -8.77
CA VAL A 61 -1.89 10.61 -8.44
C VAL A 61 -1.79 11.95 -7.73
N ALA A 62 -2.40 13.02 -8.30
CA ALA A 62 -2.33 14.37 -7.73
C ALA A 62 -2.99 14.47 -6.34
N GLU A 63 -4.11 13.79 -6.14
CA GLU A 63 -4.80 13.73 -4.86
C GLU A 63 -3.97 12.99 -3.81
N THR A 64 -3.37 11.86 -4.19
CA THR A 64 -2.49 11.09 -3.31
C THR A 64 -1.21 11.85 -2.96
N GLU A 65 -0.60 12.57 -3.92
CA GLU A 65 0.56 13.43 -3.63
C GLU A 65 0.21 14.50 -2.58
N ARG A 66 -0.96 15.15 -2.67
CA ARG A 66 -1.42 16.12 -1.65
C ARG A 66 -1.53 15.48 -0.26
N ILE A 67 -2.06 14.26 -0.19
CA ILE A 67 -2.24 13.51 1.07
C ILE A 67 -0.89 13.12 1.65
N MET A 68 0.03 12.59 0.84
CA MET A 68 1.39 12.24 1.28
C MET A 68 2.16 13.46 1.78
N GLU A 69 2.04 14.59 1.09
CA GLU A 69 2.71 15.84 1.46
C GLU A 69 2.17 16.40 2.79
N ALA A 70 0.85 16.35 2.99
CA ALA A 70 0.23 16.73 4.24
C ALA A 70 0.66 15.79 5.39
N GLY A 71 0.63 14.48 5.20
CA GLY A 71 1.09 13.51 6.20
C GLY A 71 2.54 13.75 6.63
N LYS A 72 3.41 14.06 5.67
CA LYS A 72 4.81 14.37 5.93
C LYS A 72 5.01 15.56 6.87
N GLN A 73 4.13 16.57 6.82
CA GLN A 73 4.20 17.74 7.73
C GLN A 73 4.01 17.32 9.20
N TYR A 74 3.32 16.21 9.43
CA TYR A 74 3.09 15.62 10.77
C TYR A 74 4.03 14.45 11.08
N GLY A 75 5.06 14.21 10.24
CA GLY A 75 6.02 13.12 10.43
C GLY A 75 5.50 11.73 10.04
N LEU A 76 4.34 11.63 9.41
CA LEU A 76 3.77 10.37 8.94
C LEU A 76 4.39 9.99 7.59
N ARG A 77 5.08 8.84 7.52
CA ARG A 77 5.55 8.30 6.25
C ARG A 77 4.42 7.58 5.54
N ALA A 78 4.40 7.67 4.22
CA ALA A 78 3.37 7.05 3.40
C ALA A 78 3.62 5.54 3.21
N LYS A 79 2.54 4.76 3.24
CA LYS A 79 2.41 3.38 2.77
C LYS A 79 1.19 3.38 1.87
N ILE A 80 1.34 3.03 0.59
CA ILE A 80 0.31 3.35 -0.40
C ILE A 80 -0.18 2.08 -1.10
N HIS A 81 -1.49 1.84 -1.08
CA HIS A 81 -2.15 0.88 -1.98
C HIS A 81 -2.07 1.42 -3.40
N VAL A 82 -1.44 0.68 -4.31
CA VAL A 82 -1.20 1.16 -5.67
C VAL A 82 -1.04 0.01 -6.65
N ASN A 83 -1.44 0.24 -7.89
CA ASN A 83 -1.30 -0.71 -8.98
C ASN A 83 -1.99 -2.07 -8.72
N GLN A 84 -3.12 -2.05 -8.02
CA GLN A 84 -3.92 -3.26 -7.79
C GLN A 84 -4.69 -3.67 -9.04
N PHE A 85 -5.31 -2.72 -9.71
CA PHE A 85 -6.13 -2.97 -10.89
C PHE A 85 -5.58 -2.29 -12.16
N THR A 86 -4.92 -1.13 -12.01
CA THR A 86 -4.37 -0.34 -13.11
C THR A 86 -3.03 0.30 -12.74
N ALA A 87 -2.18 0.53 -13.74
CA ALA A 87 -0.93 1.28 -13.57
C ALA A 87 -1.14 2.71 -14.10
N ILE A 88 -1.25 3.67 -13.19
CA ILE A 88 -1.49 5.09 -13.51
C ILE A 88 -0.32 6.00 -13.09
N ASN A 89 0.91 5.48 -13.15
CA ASN A 89 2.14 6.14 -12.68
C ASN A 89 2.17 6.43 -11.17
N GLY A 90 1.41 5.67 -10.38
CA GLY A 90 1.33 5.84 -8.93
C GLY A 90 2.64 5.55 -8.22
N ILE A 91 3.37 4.51 -8.65
CA ILE A 91 4.65 4.13 -8.05
C ILE A 91 5.68 5.26 -8.17
N ALA A 92 5.77 5.93 -9.33
CA ALA A 92 6.67 7.06 -9.51
C ALA A 92 6.38 8.22 -8.52
N ALA A 93 5.09 8.50 -8.26
CA ALA A 93 4.70 9.48 -7.25
C ALA A 93 5.09 9.03 -5.84
N CYS A 94 4.87 7.75 -5.48
CA CYS A 94 5.28 7.18 -4.19
C CYS A 94 6.79 7.29 -3.96
N VAL A 95 7.58 6.96 -4.98
CA VAL A 95 9.06 7.08 -4.96
C VAL A 95 9.48 8.54 -4.76
N LYS A 96 8.90 9.47 -5.52
CA LYS A 96 9.17 10.92 -5.40
C LYS A 96 8.93 11.42 -3.97
N HIS A 97 7.87 10.95 -3.32
CA HIS A 97 7.52 11.32 -1.94
C HIS A 97 8.17 10.44 -0.87
N LYS A 98 9.09 9.52 -1.25
CA LYS A 98 9.83 8.63 -0.34
C LYS A 98 8.89 7.79 0.53
N ALA A 99 7.85 7.24 -0.07
CA ALA A 99 6.95 6.31 0.61
C ALA A 99 7.76 5.16 1.24
N LEU A 100 7.30 4.65 2.39
CA LEU A 100 7.90 3.49 3.03
C LEU A 100 7.66 2.23 2.22
N SER A 101 6.42 2.05 1.77
CA SER A 101 6.03 0.92 0.93
C SER A 101 5.03 1.31 -0.14
N VAL A 102 4.95 0.45 -1.15
CA VAL A 102 3.93 0.41 -2.18
C VAL A 102 3.32 -0.99 -2.13
N ASP A 103 2.03 -1.06 -1.87
CA ASP A 103 1.36 -2.28 -1.50
C ASP A 103 0.41 -2.72 -2.64
N HIS A 104 0.22 -4.02 -2.86
CA HIS A 104 -0.48 -4.72 -3.93
C HIS A 104 0.41 -5.09 -5.12
N LEU A 105 0.56 -4.20 -6.10
CA LEU A 105 1.45 -4.40 -7.24
C LEU A 105 1.05 -5.58 -8.15
N GLU A 106 -0.24 -5.87 -8.28
CA GLU A 106 -0.72 -6.88 -9.23
C GLU A 106 -0.40 -6.48 -10.67
N ILE A 107 -0.34 -5.18 -10.94
CA ILE A 107 0.06 -4.60 -12.22
C ILE A 107 1.39 -3.85 -12.03
N VAL A 108 2.45 -4.34 -12.68
CA VAL A 108 3.79 -3.71 -12.64
C VAL A 108 4.31 -3.50 -14.06
N THR A 109 4.73 -2.29 -14.36
CA THR A 109 5.36 -1.93 -15.64
C THR A 109 6.88 -1.90 -15.52
N GLU A 110 7.60 -1.89 -16.65
CA GLU A 110 9.05 -1.70 -16.65
C GLU A 110 9.45 -0.36 -16.01
N ALA A 111 8.67 0.70 -16.23
CA ALA A 111 8.91 2.01 -15.62
C ALA A 111 8.77 1.98 -14.10
N ASP A 112 7.84 1.19 -13.56
CA ASP A 112 7.67 1.00 -12.12
C ASP A 112 8.88 0.29 -11.50
N ILE A 113 9.41 -0.75 -12.17
CA ILE A 113 10.63 -1.45 -11.76
C ILE A 113 11.81 -0.48 -11.72
N GLU A 114 12.02 0.29 -12.78
CA GLU A 114 13.12 1.25 -12.84
C GLU A 114 12.99 2.35 -11.79
N ALA A 115 11.78 2.83 -11.50
CA ALA A 115 11.54 3.78 -10.43
C ALA A 115 11.91 3.19 -9.05
N LEU A 116 11.48 1.96 -8.77
CA LEU A 116 11.76 1.27 -7.51
C LEU A 116 13.25 1.00 -7.27
N LYS A 117 14.04 0.77 -8.31
CA LYS A 117 15.51 0.59 -8.22
C LYS A 117 16.24 1.85 -7.68
N THR A 118 15.62 3.02 -7.77
CA THR A 118 16.24 4.29 -7.35
C THR A 118 15.97 4.67 -5.90
N THR A 119 15.26 3.83 -5.13
CA THR A 119 14.70 4.18 -3.82
C THR A 119 14.81 3.02 -2.82
N GLU A 120 14.54 3.34 -1.56
CA GLU A 120 14.35 2.36 -0.49
C GLU A 120 12.86 2.01 -0.26
N THR A 121 11.95 2.49 -1.12
CA THR A 121 10.52 2.17 -1.03
C THR A 121 10.32 0.67 -1.22
N MET A 122 9.71 0.01 -0.23
CA MET A 122 9.53 -1.44 -0.21
C MET A 122 8.32 -1.85 -1.05
N PRO A 123 8.49 -2.68 -2.09
CA PRO A 123 7.38 -3.37 -2.74
C PRO A 123 6.77 -4.40 -1.79
N VAL A 124 5.43 -4.43 -1.66
CA VAL A 124 4.71 -5.40 -0.82
C VAL A 124 3.65 -6.11 -1.65
N ALA A 125 3.71 -7.42 -1.67
CA ALA A 125 2.72 -8.26 -2.35
C ALA A 125 1.71 -8.85 -1.36
N LEU A 126 0.45 -8.93 -1.79
CA LEU A 126 -0.69 -9.34 -0.99
C LEU A 126 -1.42 -10.55 -1.61
N PRO A 127 -0.75 -11.72 -1.71
CA PRO A 127 -1.24 -12.83 -2.50
C PRO A 127 -2.58 -13.42 -2.01
N SER A 128 -2.92 -13.24 -0.74
CA SER A 128 -4.22 -13.66 -0.20
C SER A 128 -5.36 -12.84 -0.77
N CYS A 129 -5.15 -11.54 -0.98
CA CYS A 129 -6.09 -10.65 -1.65
C CYS A 129 -6.33 -11.11 -3.09
N SER A 130 -5.26 -11.24 -3.88
CA SER A 130 -5.34 -11.69 -5.27
C SER A 130 -6.05 -13.04 -5.40
N PHE A 131 -5.80 -13.96 -4.45
CA PHE A 131 -6.48 -15.26 -4.39
C PHE A 131 -7.98 -15.10 -4.15
N PHE A 132 -8.37 -14.34 -3.12
CA PHE A 132 -9.76 -14.25 -2.67
C PHE A 132 -10.65 -13.56 -3.70
N ILE A 133 -10.20 -12.46 -4.29
CA ILE A 133 -10.97 -11.72 -5.29
C ILE A 133 -10.71 -12.15 -6.73
N SER A 134 -9.87 -13.19 -6.93
CA SER A 134 -9.59 -13.81 -8.23
C SER A 134 -9.03 -12.85 -9.28
N ILE A 135 -8.07 -12.01 -8.87
CA ILE A 135 -7.30 -11.11 -9.76
C ILE A 135 -5.90 -11.68 -10.05
N PRO A 136 -5.13 -11.11 -10.99
CA PRO A 136 -3.73 -11.46 -11.20
C PRO A 136 -2.91 -11.32 -9.92
N TYR A 137 -1.81 -12.08 -9.84
CA TYR A 137 -0.86 -11.96 -8.72
C TYR A 137 0.26 -11.00 -9.06
N THR A 138 0.77 -10.32 -8.05
CA THR A 138 2.01 -9.53 -8.15
C THR A 138 3.09 -10.35 -8.85
N PRO A 139 3.76 -9.82 -9.90
CA PRO A 139 4.79 -10.54 -10.66
C PRO A 139 6.11 -10.65 -9.88
N ALA A 140 6.08 -11.35 -8.74
CA ALA A 140 7.19 -11.46 -7.80
C ALA A 140 8.49 -11.94 -8.47
N ARG A 141 8.41 -12.92 -9.38
CA ARG A 141 9.61 -13.43 -10.07
C ARG A 141 10.27 -12.36 -10.91
N GLN A 142 9.51 -11.47 -11.57
CA GLN A 142 10.06 -10.34 -12.29
C GLN A 142 10.75 -9.35 -11.34
N ILE A 143 10.08 -8.95 -10.27
CA ILE A 143 10.59 -8.00 -9.26
C ILE A 143 11.92 -8.51 -8.67
N LEU A 144 11.94 -9.78 -8.22
CA LEU A 144 13.12 -10.39 -7.61
C LEU A 144 14.28 -10.59 -8.59
N ASN A 145 14.00 -10.95 -9.87
CA ASN A 145 15.02 -11.10 -10.88
C ASN A 145 15.69 -9.77 -11.25
N GLU A 146 14.99 -8.65 -11.05
CA GLU A 146 15.54 -7.30 -11.22
C GLU A 146 16.32 -6.80 -9.98
N GLY A 147 16.51 -7.69 -8.99
CA GLY A 147 17.29 -7.40 -7.78
C GLY A 147 16.57 -6.56 -6.75
N LEU A 148 15.26 -6.36 -6.89
CA LEU A 148 14.45 -5.64 -5.92
C LEU A 148 14.05 -6.56 -4.76
N PRO A 149 13.99 -6.05 -3.52
CA PRO A 149 13.36 -6.78 -2.41
C PRO A 149 11.85 -6.86 -2.62
N LEU A 150 11.21 -7.79 -1.94
CA LEU A 150 9.75 -7.92 -1.93
C LEU A 150 9.33 -8.38 -0.54
N ALA A 151 8.38 -7.66 0.08
CA ALA A 151 7.75 -8.09 1.32
C ALA A 151 6.40 -8.78 1.04
N LEU A 152 5.97 -9.64 1.96
CA LEU A 152 4.68 -10.31 1.93
C LEU A 152 3.83 -9.90 3.14
N ALA A 153 2.53 -9.70 2.93
CA ALA A 153 1.59 -9.44 3.99
C ALA A 153 0.23 -10.10 3.74
N THR A 154 -0.58 -10.21 4.80
CA THR A 154 -1.89 -10.86 4.71
C THR A 154 -2.95 -10.00 4.06
N ASP A 155 -2.85 -8.69 4.20
CA ASP A 155 -3.95 -7.77 3.87
C ASP A 155 -5.26 -8.16 4.59
N PHE A 156 -5.16 -8.55 5.86
CA PHE A 156 -6.32 -9.07 6.59
C PHE A 156 -7.41 -8.01 6.75
N ASN A 157 -8.47 -8.19 6.02
CA ASN A 157 -9.66 -7.34 6.05
C ASN A 157 -10.92 -8.13 5.65
N PRO A 158 -12.14 -7.69 6.04
CA PRO A 158 -13.36 -8.43 5.73
C PRO A 158 -13.79 -8.37 4.26
N GLY A 159 -13.26 -7.42 3.46
CA GLY A 159 -13.68 -7.19 2.08
C GLY A 159 -12.96 -8.07 1.06
N THR A 160 -11.65 -8.13 1.17
CA THR A 160 -10.79 -8.76 0.14
C THR A 160 -9.89 -9.87 0.65
N THR A 161 -9.71 -10.00 1.99
CA THR A 161 -8.86 -11.05 2.56
C THR A 161 -9.32 -11.44 3.97
N PRO A 162 -10.33 -12.29 4.13
CA PRO A 162 -10.84 -12.65 5.47
C PRO A 162 -9.96 -13.69 6.18
N SER A 163 -8.64 -13.60 6.03
CA SER A 163 -7.67 -14.53 6.64
C SER A 163 -6.36 -13.86 7.00
N GLY A 164 -5.96 -13.93 8.27
CA GLY A 164 -4.63 -13.50 8.76
C GLY A 164 -3.57 -14.60 8.70
N ASN A 165 -3.76 -15.67 7.92
CA ASN A 165 -2.88 -16.83 7.91
C ASN A 165 -1.64 -16.63 7.04
N MET A 166 -0.50 -16.28 7.65
CA MET A 166 0.78 -16.12 6.94
C MET A 166 1.29 -17.40 6.28
N ASN A 167 0.96 -18.60 6.78
CA ASN A 167 1.33 -19.84 6.10
C ASN A 167 0.62 -19.95 4.73
N PHE A 168 -0.62 -19.48 4.65
CA PHE A 168 -1.35 -19.41 3.38
C PHE A 168 -0.73 -18.37 2.43
N VAL A 169 -0.30 -17.21 2.94
CA VAL A 169 0.41 -16.18 2.17
C VAL A 169 1.68 -16.77 1.55
N VAL A 170 2.55 -17.38 2.37
CA VAL A 170 3.80 -18.00 1.93
C VAL A 170 3.54 -19.12 0.90
N ALA A 171 2.60 -20.02 1.17
CA ALA A 171 2.25 -21.10 0.23
C ALA A 171 1.76 -20.54 -1.11
N THR A 172 0.91 -19.51 -1.09
CA THR A 172 0.39 -18.88 -2.29
C THR A 172 1.52 -18.17 -3.07
N ALA A 173 2.42 -17.46 -2.39
CA ALA A 173 3.57 -16.83 -3.01
C ALA A 173 4.46 -17.85 -3.72
N CYS A 174 4.75 -18.98 -3.10
CA CYS A 174 5.52 -20.08 -3.74
C CYS A 174 4.81 -20.65 -4.97
N ILE A 175 3.52 -20.97 -4.85
CA ILE A 175 2.77 -21.68 -5.89
C ILE A 175 2.39 -20.75 -7.05
N LYS A 176 1.87 -19.58 -6.74
CA LYS A 176 1.29 -18.64 -7.73
C LYS A 176 2.29 -17.60 -8.22
N MET A 177 3.12 -17.08 -7.35
CA MET A 177 4.06 -16.01 -7.67
C MET A 177 5.47 -16.53 -7.98
N LYS A 178 5.69 -17.87 -7.89
CA LYS A 178 6.97 -18.53 -8.24
C LYS A 178 8.16 -18.10 -7.37
N MET A 179 7.89 -17.73 -6.14
CA MET A 179 8.94 -17.54 -5.13
C MET A 179 9.46 -18.88 -4.65
N THR A 180 10.76 -18.97 -4.30
CA THR A 180 11.25 -20.13 -3.55
C THR A 180 10.76 -20.07 -2.08
N PRO A 181 10.73 -21.17 -1.35
CA PRO A 181 10.39 -21.12 0.07
C PRO A 181 11.26 -20.18 0.89
N GLU A 182 12.55 -20.12 0.59
CA GLU A 182 13.51 -19.22 1.25
C GLU A 182 13.20 -17.75 0.97
N GLU A 183 12.89 -17.41 -0.28
CA GLU A 183 12.46 -16.04 -0.64
C GLU A 183 11.17 -15.65 0.06
N ALA A 184 10.17 -16.55 0.06
CA ALA A 184 8.86 -16.26 0.65
C ALA A 184 8.87 -16.19 2.19
N ILE A 185 9.82 -16.87 2.86
CA ILE A 185 9.98 -16.81 4.33
C ILE A 185 10.75 -15.54 4.73
N ASN A 186 11.67 -15.08 3.90
CA ASN A 186 12.45 -13.86 4.15
C ASN A 186 11.74 -12.56 3.71
N ALA A 187 10.63 -12.68 3.02
CA ALA A 187 9.86 -11.57 2.47
C ALA A 187 8.95 -10.85 3.51
#